data_b184e7e543d9674b47b2f52ffffde4de
#
_entry.id   b184e7e543d9674b47b2f52ffffde4de
#
_cell.length_a   1.000
_cell.length_b   1.000
_cell.length_c   1.000
_cell.angle_alpha   90.00
_cell.angle_beta   90.00
_cell.angle_gamma   90.00
#
_symmetry.space_group_name_H-M   'P 1'
#
loop_
_entity.id
_entity.type
_entity.pdbx_description
1 polymer ?
#
loop_
_entity_poly.entity_id
_entity_poly.type
_entity_poly.pdbx_seq_one_letter_code
_entity_poly.pdbx_strand_id
1 'polypeptide(L)'
;MQKILIVEDDLYIQALLHDFLKDAGYDITVAADGVEALAKYSEKDFDLVLLDIMLPKIDGYGVCEVIRKKSDVPVIMLTALDGEESQIKGLDLQADDYITKPFSMPVLVRKIAAVLRRSSKQNDAHRTISYKDLTLDLDGYKAFVRDENIDLTPREFEILWELLTHKGRILTRQNLLQTLWKYEFFGEERIIDTHIKNLRKKLGDADYI
;
A
#
# COMPACT_ATOMS: atom_id res chain seq x y z
N MET A 1 5.64 20.11 3.03
CA MET A 1 4.63 19.06 3.35
C MET A 1 4.17 18.51 2.04
N GLN A 2 4.21 17.19 1.84
CA GLN A 2 3.81 16.57 0.57
C GLN A 2 2.30 16.61 0.42
N LYS A 3 1.82 16.95 -0.79
CA LYS A 3 0.41 17.18 -1.10
C LYS A 3 -0.19 15.96 -1.78
N ILE A 4 -1.27 15.43 -1.23
CA ILE A 4 -1.97 14.26 -1.76
C ILE A 4 -3.39 14.64 -2.15
N LEU A 5 -3.80 14.30 -3.38
CA LEU A 5 -5.17 14.32 -3.81
C LEU A 5 -5.81 12.96 -3.57
N ILE A 6 -6.87 12.91 -2.76
CA ILE A 6 -7.70 11.72 -2.55
C ILE A 6 -8.95 11.87 -3.41
N VAL A 7 -9.24 10.87 -4.24
CA VAL A 7 -10.44 10.80 -5.06
C VAL A 7 -11.21 9.56 -4.67
N GLU A 8 -12.32 9.75 -3.96
CA GLU A 8 -13.13 8.70 -3.36
C GLU A 8 -14.57 9.23 -3.19
N ASP A 9 -15.57 8.51 -3.65
CA ASP A 9 -16.97 8.94 -3.57
C ASP A 9 -17.66 8.52 -2.26
N ASP A 10 -17.19 7.48 -1.60
CA ASP A 10 -17.68 7.10 -0.28
C ASP A 10 -17.15 8.08 0.78
N LEU A 11 -18.05 8.88 1.34
CA LEU A 11 -17.71 9.92 2.32
C LEU A 11 -17.06 9.37 3.59
N TYR A 12 -17.38 8.14 3.99
CA TYR A 12 -16.80 7.51 5.16
C TYR A 12 -15.34 7.11 4.88
N ILE A 13 -15.09 6.45 3.75
CA ILE A 13 -13.74 6.09 3.33
C ILE A 13 -12.90 7.35 3.09
N GLN A 14 -13.48 8.38 2.46
CA GLN A 14 -12.83 9.66 2.23
C GLN A 14 -12.38 10.33 3.53
N ALA A 15 -13.28 10.41 4.54
CA ALA A 15 -12.96 10.97 5.85
C ALA A 15 -11.87 10.16 6.57
N LEU A 16 -11.98 8.83 6.54
CA LEU A 16 -11.00 7.94 7.14
C LEU A 16 -9.60 8.12 6.52
N LEU A 17 -9.52 8.16 5.19
CA LEU A 17 -8.27 8.40 4.46
C LEU A 17 -7.69 9.78 4.78
N HIS A 18 -8.54 10.82 4.77
CA HIS A 18 -8.14 12.19 5.09
C HIS A 18 -7.49 12.27 6.47
N ASP A 19 -8.14 11.74 7.51
CA ASP A 19 -7.68 11.87 8.88
C ASP A 19 -6.37 11.09 9.10
N PHE A 20 -6.30 9.84 8.64
CA PHE A 20 -5.08 9.03 8.78
C PHE A 20 -3.88 9.61 8.03
N LEU A 21 -4.07 10.13 6.82
CA LEU A 21 -2.98 10.71 6.04
C LEU A 21 -2.57 12.08 6.56
N LYS A 22 -3.50 12.86 7.07
CA LYS A 22 -3.21 14.12 7.76
C LYS A 22 -2.40 13.90 9.03
N ASP A 23 -2.77 12.89 9.84
CA ASP A 23 -2.00 12.51 11.04
C ASP A 23 -0.61 11.97 10.69
N ALA A 24 -0.45 11.35 9.51
CA ALA A 24 0.84 10.95 8.98
C ALA A 24 1.70 12.12 8.43
N GLY A 25 1.19 13.35 8.45
CA GLY A 25 1.93 14.55 8.11
C GLY A 25 1.81 14.98 6.64
N TYR A 26 0.79 14.54 5.92
CA TYR A 26 0.52 14.96 4.54
C TYR A 26 -0.46 16.15 4.48
N ASP A 27 -0.37 16.94 3.41
CA ASP A 27 -1.36 17.97 3.07
C ASP A 27 -2.41 17.36 2.13
N ILE A 28 -3.66 17.25 2.60
CA ILE A 28 -4.69 16.48 1.93
C ILE A 28 -5.72 17.39 1.25
N THR A 29 -5.99 17.10 -0.01
CA THR A 29 -7.14 17.61 -0.75
C THR A 29 -8.01 16.41 -1.15
N VAL A 30 -9.33 16.53 -0.99
CA VAL A 30 -10.28 15.46 -1.34
C VAL A 30 -11.15 15.85 -2.51
N ALA A 31 -11.57 14.89 -3.32
CA ALA A 31 -12.55 15.02 -4.39
C ALA A 31 -13.51 13.84 -4.35
N ALA A 32 -14.80 14.08 -4.56
CA ALA A 32 -15.86 13.07 -4.47
C ALA A 32 -16.19 12.42 -5.82
N ASP A 33 -15.64 12.91 -6.92
CA ASP A 33 -15.84 12.34 -8.25
C ASP A 33 -14.70 12.73 -9.21
N GLY A 34 -14.66 12.09 -10.37
CA GLY A 34 -13.59 12.30 -11.34
C GLY A 34 -13.56 13.70 -11.95
N VAL A 35 -14.71 14.38 -12.06
CA VAL A 35 -14.77 15.76 -12.60
C VAL A 35 -14.18 16.74 -11.57
N GLU A 36 -14.58 16.62 -10.31
CA GLU A 36 -14.02 17.41 -9.22
C GLU A 36 -12.53 17.18 -9.05
N ALA A 37 -12.09 15.91 -9.19
CA ALA A 37 -10.69 15.55 -9.13
C ALA A 37 -9.86 16.28 -10.20
N LEU A 38 -10.29 16.26 -11.46
CA LEU A 38 -9.60 16.92 -12.56
C LEU A 38 -9.62 18.44 -12.43
N ALA A 39 -10.70 19.02 -11.91
CA ALA A 39 -10.78 20.46 -11.61
C ALA A 39 -9.74 20.85 -10.56
N LYS A 40 -9.71 20.18 -9.41
CA LYS A 40 -8.72 20.42 -8.34
C LYS A 40 -7.30 20.16 -8.78
N TYR A 41 -7.09 19.12 -9.59
CA TYR A 41 -5.78 18.78 -10.15
C TYR A 41 -5.25 19.88 -11.11
N SER A 42 -6.12 20.59 -11.79
CA SER A 42 -5.73 21.71 -12.68
C SER A 42 -5.36 22.99 -11.91
N GLU A 43 -5.79 23.14 -10.67
CA GLU A 43 -5.60 24.35 -9.84
C GLU A 43 -4.32 24.31 -9.00
N LYS A 44 -3.81 23.11 -8.68
CA LYS A 44 -2.69 22.92 -7.74
C LYS A 44 -1.80 21.74 -8.20
N ASP A 45 -0.53 21.82 -7.81
CA ASP A 45 0.37 20.68 -7.92
C ASP A 45 0.17 19.71 -6.75
N PHE A 46 0.22 18.43 -7.04
CA PHE A 46 0.19 17.33 -6.08
C PHE A 46 1.43 16.46 -6.23
N ASP A 47 1.88 15.88 -5.13
CA ASP A 47 3.00 14.95 -5.10
C ASP A 47 2.53 13.50 -5.32
N LEU A 48 1.24 13.21 -5.08
CA LEU A 48 0.62 11.90 -5.28
C LEU A 48 -0.90 12.04 -5.43
N VAL A 49 -1.49 11.16 -6.23
CA VAL A 49 -2.94 10.98 -6.35
C VAL A 49 -3.33 9.59 -5.85
N LEU A 50 -4.24 9.53 -4.87
CA LEU A 50 -4.88 8.31 -4.41
C LEU A 50 -6.27 8.26 -5.02
N LEU A 51 -6.54 7.27 -5.88
CA LEU A 51 -7.64 7.32 -6.84
C LEU A 51 -8.48 6.05 -6.80
N ASP A 52 -9.74 6.15 -6.41
CA ASP A 52 -10.68 5.04 -6.59
C ASP A 52 -10.96 4.82 -8.07
N ILE A 53 -11.11 3.56 -8.44
CA ILE A 53 -11.51 3.18 -9.80
C ILE A 53 -13.00 3.41 -10.01
N MET A 54 -13.82 3.08 -9.01
CA MET A 54 -15.29 3.09 -9.11
C MET A 54 -15.88 4.45 -8.77
N LEU A 55 -15.55 5.47 -9.55
CA LEU A 55 -16.04 6.83 -9.34
C LEU A 55 -17.25 7.17 -10.21
N PRO A 56 -18.16 8.03 -9.75
CA PRO A 56 -19.21 8.59 -10.59
C PRO A 56 -18.66 9.61 -11.60
N LYS A 57 -19.42 9.84 -12.67
CA LYS A 57 -19.16 10.78 -13.77
C LYS A 57 -17.98 10.36 -14.65
N ILE A 58 -16.76 10.40 -14.16
CA ILE A 58 -15.55 9.92 -14.81
C ILE A 58 -14.92 8.91 -13.87
N ASP A 59 -14.73 7.66 -14.31
CA ASP A 59 -14.10 6.61 -13.53
C ASP A 59 -12.60 6.88 -13.28
N GLY A 60 -12.01 6.14 -12.36
CA GLY A 60 -10.61 6.35 -11.99
C GLY A 60 -9.64 6.11 -13.16
N TYR A 61 -9.98 5.25 -14.09
CA TYR A 61 -9.15 5.03 -15.28
C TYR A 61 -9.13 6.26 -16.18
N GLY A 62 -10.29 6.87 -16.44
CA GLY A 62 -10.41 8.11 -17.22
C GLY A 62 -9.69 9.28 -16.55
N VAL A 63 -9.78 9.40 -15.22
CA VAL A 63 -9.03 10.41 -14.46
C VAL A 63 -7.52 10.18 -14.60
N CYS A 64 -7.05 8.95 -14.43
CA CYS A 64 -5.64 8.60 -14.56
C CYS A 64 -5.11 8.92 -15.97
N GLU A 65 -5.83 8.56 -17.02
CA GLU A 65 -5.46 8.86 -18.40
C GLU A 65 -5.28 10.37 -18.66
N VAL A 66 -6.19 11.18 -18.13
CA VAL A 66 -6.10 12.66 -18.27
C VAL A 66 -4.89 13.20 -17.50
N ILE A 67 -4.62 12.69 -16.29
CA ILE A 67 -3.45 13.07 -15.50
C ILE A 67 -2.16 12.71 -16.24
N ARG A 68 -2.05 11.50 -16.76
CA ARG A 68 -0.85 11.01 -17.48
C ARG A 68 -0.54 11.80 -18.74
N LYS A 69 -1.52 12.39 -19.40
CA LYS A 69 -1.28 13.29 -20.53
C LYS A 69 -0.59 14.60 -20.15
N LYS A 70 -0.60 14.96 -18.86
CA LYS A 70 -0.10 16.25 -18.37
C LYS A 70 1.08 16.14 -17.42
N SER A 71 1.25 15.00 -16.73
CA SER A 71 2.19 14.87 -15.62
C SER A 71 2.51 13.41 -15.31
N ASP A 72 3.72 13.20 -14.79
CA ASP A 72 4.21 11.93 -14.23
C ASP A 72 3.97 11.84 -12.72
N VAL A 73 3.01 12.60 -12.18
CA VAL A 73 2.66 12.52 -10.76
C VAL A 73 2.28 11.08 -10.39
N PRO A 74 2.81 10.53 -9.29
CA PRO A 74 2.46 9.19 -8.86
C PRO A 74 0.96 9.01 -8.63
N VAL A 75 0.41 7.91 -9.15
CA VAL A 75 -0.99 7.52 -8.96
C VAL A 75 -1.06 6.15 -8.33
N ILE A 76 -1.71 6.05 -7.17
CA ILE A 76 -2.07 4.79 -6.54
C ILE A 76 -3.56 4.56 -6.72
N MET A 77 -3.91 3.44 -7.37
CA MET A 77 -5.30 3.07 -7.59
C MET A 77 -5.87 2.30 -6.40
N LEU A 78 -7.06 2.70 -5.92
CA LEU A 78 -7.86 1.92 -4.98
C LEU A 78 -8.87 1.09 -5.78
N THR A 79 -8.94 -0.21 -5.54
CA THR A 79 -9.80 -1.10 -6.31
C THR A 79 -10.55 -2.08 -5.42
N ALA A 80 -11.83 -2.31 -5.72
CA ALA A 80 -12.63 -3.39 -5.14
C ALA A 80 -12.52 -4.68 -5.98
N LEU A 81 -11.80 -4.65 -7.11
CA LEU A 81 -11.83 -5.71 -8.11
C LEU A 81 -10.66 -6.68 -7.94
N ASP A 82 -10.99 -7.91 -7.57
CA ASP A 82 -10.06 -9.05 -7.46
C ASP A 82 -9.79 -9.74 -8.82
N GLY A 83 -10.17 -9.13 -9.96
CA GLY A 83 -10.08 -9.72 -11.29
C GLY A 83 -8.80 -9.38 -12.06
N GLU A 84 -8.23 -10.38 -12.74
CA GLU A 84 -7.06 -10.23 -13.63
C GLU A 84 -7.27 -9.15 -14.72
N GLU A 85 -8.49 -9.00 -15.25
CA GLU A 85 -8.81 -7.98 -16.27
C GLU A 85 -8.65 -6.55 -15.76
N SER A 86 -8.92 -6.30 -14.48
CA SER A 86 -8.78 -4.98 -13.87
C SER A 86 -7.31 -4.61 -13.61
N GLN A 87 -6.50 -5.61 -13.25
CA GLN A 87 -5.07 -5.44 -13.09
C GLN A 87 -4.39 -5.19 -14.45
N ILE A 88 -4.81 -5.87 -15.52
CA ILE A 88 -4.27 -5.69 -16.85
C ILE A 88 -4.58 -4.28 -17.40
N LYS A 89 -5.84 -3.82 -17.30
CA LYS A 89 -6.19 -2.44 -17.71
C LYS A 89 -5.42 -1.38 -16.95
N GLY A 90 -5.18 -1.63 -15.67
CA GLY A 90 -4.42 -0.72 -14.85
C GLY A 90 -2.93 -0.66 -15.18
N LEU A 91 -2.31 -1.77 -15.55
CA LEU A 91 -0.91 -1.83 -16.01
C LEU A 91 -0.72 -1.03 -17.30
N ASP A 92 -1.68 -1.06 -18.24
CA ASP A 92 -1.65 -0.29 -19.47
C ASP A 92 -1.74 1.23 -19.23
N LEU A 93 -2.34 1.66 -18.11
CA LEU A 93 -2.51 3.08 -17.76
C LEU A 93 -1.38 3.66 -16.91
N GLN A 94 -0.28 2.93 -16.70
CA GLN A 94 0.90 3.39 -15.99
C GLN A 94 0.62 3.93 -14.56
N ALA A 95 -0.31 3.30 -13.83
CA ALA A 95 -0.44 3.54 -12.40
C ALA A 95 0.80 3.01 -11.67
N ASP A 96 1.25 3.72 -10.64
CA ASP A 96 2.49 3.38 -9.91
C ASP A 96 2.30 2.26 -8.92
N ASP A 97 1.08 2.09 -8.39
CA ASP A 97 0.71 0.98 -7.49
C ASP A 97 -0.81 0.78 -7.43
N TYR A 98 -1.23 -0.39 -6.93
CA TYR A 98 -2.63 -0.78 -6.72
C TYR A 98 -2.82 -1.23 -5.28
N ILE A 99 -3.99 -0.91 -4.72
CA ILE A 99 -4.40 -1.33 -3.38
C ILE A 99 -5.83 -1.83 -3.45
N THR A 100 -6.02 -3.11 -3.12
CA THR A 100 -7.36 -3.73 -3.09
C THR A 100 -8.11 -3.34 -1.81
N LYS A 101 -9.39 -2.99 -1.96
CA LYS A 101 -10.33 -2.81 -0.84
C LYS A 101 -10.85 -4.20 -0.39
N PRO A 102 -10.94 -4.49 0.91
CA PRO A 102 -10.58 -3.65 2.04
C PRO A 102 -9.07 -3.61 2.31
N PHE A 103 -8.53 -2.45 2.67
CA PHE A 103 -7.11 -2.25 2.92
C PHE A 103 -6.80 -1.85 4.37
N SER A 104 -5.59 -2.13 4.81
CA SER A 104 -5.06 -1.68 6.10
C SER A 104 -4.46 -0.27 5.97
N MET A 105 -4.89 0.68 6.81
CA MET A 105 -4.36 2.05 6.82
C MET A 105 -2.85 2.13 7.02
N PRO A 106 -2.22 1.37 7.96
CA PRO A 106 -0.76 1.35 8.06
C PRO A 106 -0.04 0.89 6.79
N VAL A 107 -0.63 -0.06 6.05
CA VAL A 107 -0.08 -0.53 4.77
C VAL A 107 -0.18 0.55 3.71
N LEU A 108 -1.35 1.21 3.61
CA LEU A 108 -1.58 2.31 2.68
C LEU A 108 -0.57 3.45 2.90
N VAL A 109 -0.40 3.91 4.14
CA VAL A 109 0.54 4.98 4.48
C VAL A 109 1.97 4.61 4.06
N ARG A 110 2.39 3.37 4.28
CA ARG A 110 3.73 2.89 3.88
C ARG A 110 3.89 2.83 2.37
N LYS A 111 2.89 2.36 1.64
CA LYS A 111 2.89 2.34 0.17
C LYS A 111 2.98 3.77 -0.40
N ILE A 112 2.20 4.70 0.13
CA ILE A 112 2.27 6.12 -0.24
C ILE A 112 3.69 6.66 -0.03
N ALA A 113 4.26 6.44 1.16
CA ALA A 113 5.63 6.88 1.46
C ALA A 113 6.66 6.29 0.50
N ALA A 114 6.50 5.00 0.13
CA ALA A 114 7.38 4.32 -0.81
C ALA A 114 7.30 4.91 -2.22
N VAL A 115 6.08 5.19 -2.71
CA VAL A 115 5.85 5.78 -4.03
C VAL A 115 6.40 7.21 -4.08
N LEU A 116 6.10 8.03 -3.08
CA LEU A 116 6.60 9.41 -2.98
C LEU A 116 8.12 9.49 -2.95
N ARG A 117 8.79 8.57 -2.28
CA ARG A 117 10.26 8.52 -2.26
C ARG A 117 10.84 8.15 -3.62
N ARG A 118 10.23 7.22 -4.36
CA ARG A 118 10.68 6.86 -5.73
C ARG A 118 10.55 8.02 -6.70
N SER A 119 9.52 8.84 -6.56
CA SER A 119 9.27 10.01 -7.40
C SER A 119 10.16 11.21 -7.06
N SER A 120 10.47 11.41 -5.77
CA SER A 120 11.51 12.36 -5.38
C SER A 120 12.86 11.72 -5.69
N LYS A 121 13.58 12.19 -6.69
CA LYS A 121 14.93 11.74 -7.10
C LYS A 121 16.00 11.87 -6.02
N GLN A 122 15.65 11.67 -4.74
CA GLN A 122 16.59 11.58 -3.66
C GLN A 122 17.11 10.15 -3.55
N ASN A 123 18.40 10.01 -3.81
CA ASN A 123 19.20 8.79 -3.62
C ASN A 123 19.27 8.43 -2.14
N ASP A 124 18.18 7.97 -1.56
CA ASP A 124 18.25 7.24 -0.30
C ASP A 124 18.18 5.76 -0.59
N ALA A 125 19.13 5.02 -0.06
CA ALA A 125 19.25 3.58 -0.24
C ALA A 125 17.91 2.90 0.06
N HIS A 126 17.44 2.07 -0.87
CA HIS A 126 16.27 1.20 -0.64
C HIS A 126 16.40 0.50 0.70
N ARG A 127 15.41 0.71 1.57
CA ARG A 127 15.40 0.00 2.86
C ARG A 127 15.03 -1.45 2.63
N THR A 128 16.03 -2.27 2.53
CA THR A 128 15.88 -3.72 2.46
C THR A 128 16.32 -4.38 3.75
N ILE A 129 15.65 -5.45 4.13
CA ILE A 129 16.13 -6.37 5.15
C ILE A 129 16.39 -7.70 4.48
N SER A 130 17.60 -8.22 4.61
CA SER A 130 17.97 -9.51 4.03
C SER A 130 18.38 -10.51 5.11
N TYR A 131 17.97 -11.76 4.92
CA TYR A 131 18.36 -12.89 5.73
C TYR A 131 18.50 -14.15 4.87
N LYS A 132 19.69 -14.74 4.80
CA LYS A 132 20.04 -15.79 3.83
C LYS A 132 19.73 -15.27 2.41
N ASP A 133 18.94 -16.00 1.64
CA ASP A 133 18.48 -15.67 0.30
C ASP A 133 17.07 -15.00 0.26
N LEU A 134 16.53 -14.65 1.44
CA LEU A 134 15.29 -13.88 1.60
C LEU A 134 15.62 -12.39 1.68
N THR A 135 14.96 -11.58 0.87
CA THR A 135 15.05 -10.10 0.90
C THR A 135 13.66 -9.48 0.96
N LEU A 136 13.45 -8.59 1.92
CA LEU A 136 12.28 -7.73 1.99
C LEU A 136 12.64 -6.34 1.48
N ASP A 137 11.96 -5.86 0.46
CA ASP A 137 11.91 -4.46 0.09
C ASP A 137 10.81 -3.79 0.93
N LEU A 138 11.23 -3.08 1.98
CA LEU A 138 10.31 -2.40 2.91
C LEU A 138 9.60 -1.23 2.25
N ASP A 139 10.15 -0.72 1.20
CA ASP A 139 9.68 0.46 0.50
C ASP A 139 8.69 0.08 -0.61
N GLY A 140 8.99 -1.00 -1.34
CA GLY A 140 8.10 -1.58 -2.34
C GLY A 140 7.04 -2.51 -1.77
N TYR A 141 7.14 -2.87 -0.47
CA TYR A 141 6.26 -3.86 0.18
C TYR A 141 6.29 -5.21 -0.52
N LYS A 142 7.50 -5.62 -0.96
CA LYS A 142 7.75 -6.85 -1.72
C LYS A 142 8.71 -7.77 -0.99
N ALA A 143 8.53 -9.06 -1.18
CA ALA A 143 9.42 -10.10 -0.67
C ALA A 143 10.01 -10.89 -1.83
N PHE A 144 11.29 -11.26 -1.71
CA PHE A 144 12.00 -12.05 -2.70
C PHE A 144 12.75 -13.18 -2.00
N VAL A 145 12.70 -14.39 -2.56
CA VAL A 145 13.58 -15.52 -2.21
C VAL A 145 14.37 -15.88 -3.45
N ARG A 146 15.72 -15.85 -3.37
CA ARG A 146 16.62 -16.11 -4.53
C ARG A 146 16.24 -15.24 -5.74
N ASP A 147 15.93 -13.96 -5.49
CA ASP A 147 15.49 -12.97 -6.49
C ASP A 147 14.11 -13.24 -7.15
N GLU A 148 13.42 -14.32 -6.77
CA GLU A 148 12.04 -14.58 -7.17
C GLU A 148 11.05 -13.84 -6.26
N ASN A 149 10.14 -13.08 -6.85
CA ASN A 149 9.11 -12.36 -6.09
C ASN A 149 8.13 -13.35 -5.45
N ILE A 150 7.85 -13.16 -4.17
CA ILE A 150 6.86 -13.93 -3.42
C ILE A 150 5.65 -13.06 -3.14
N ASP A 151 4.49 -13.54 -3.55
CA ASP A 151 3.22 -12.85 -3.30
C ASP A 151 2.77 -13.07 -1.85
N LEU A 152 3.05 -12.09 -1.00
CA LEU A 152 2.64 -12.05 0.39
C LEU A 152 1.43 -11.14 0.56
N THR A 153 0.46 -11.60 1.37
CA THR A 153 -0.58 -10.69 1.85
C THR A 153 0.05 -9.60 2.74
N PRO A 154 -0.58 -8.42 2.89
CA PRO A 154 -0.05 -7.36 3.74
C PRO A 154 0.31 -7.82 5.15
N ARG A 155 -0.52 -8.67 5.77
CA ARG A 155 -0.27 -9.21 7.11
C ARG A 155 0.89 -10.21 7.16
N GLU A 156 1.03 -11.03 6.14
CA GLU A 156 2.17 -11.94 6.03
C GLU A 156 3.48 -11.16 5.90
N PHE A 157 3.48 -10.09 5.08
CA PHE A 157 4.64 -9.21 4.94
C PHE A 157 5.00 -8.52 6.27
N GLU A 158 4.02 -7.96 6.98
CA GLU A 158 4.22 -7.29 8.27
C GLU A 158 4.76 -8.25 9.34
N ILE A 159 4.23 -9.47 9.41
CA ILE A 159 4.72 -10.50 10.33
C ILE A 159 6.17 -10.87 9.99
N LEU A 160 6.47 -11.11 8.72
CA LEU A 160 7.81 -11.46 8.27
C LEU A 160 8.81 -10.34 8.54
N TRP A 161 8.42 -9.09 8.29
CA TRP A 161 9.24 -7.93 8.61
C TRP A 161 9.53 -7.83 10.12
N GLU A 162 8.50 -7.99 10.97
CA GLU A 162 8.67 -7.95 12.42
C GLU A 162 9.62 -9.04 12.91
N LEU A 163 9.48 -10.27 12.39
CA LEU A 163 10.37 -11.39 12.70
C LEU A 163 11.83 -11.11 12.29
N LEU A 164 12.06 -10.60 11.09
CA LEU A 164 13.41 -10.29 10.60
C LEU A 164 14.05 -9.12 11.34
N THR A 165 13.28 -8.11 11.73
CA THR A 165 13.75 -6.96 12.51
C THR A 165 14.19 -7.38 13.92
N HIS A 166 13.53 -8.38 14.49
CA HIS A 166 13.82 -8.91 15.83
C HIS A 166 14.56 -10.26 15.77
N LYS A 167 15.32 -10.50 14.72
CA LYS A 167 16.10 -11.72 14.54
C LYS A 167 16.93 -12.06 15.78
N GLY A 168 16.89 -13.34 16.19
CA GLY A 168 17.56 -13.82 17.39
C GLY A 168 16.80 -13.57 18.69
N ARG A 169 15.59 -13.00 18.63
CA ARG A 169 14.68 -12.85 19.76
C ARG A 169 13.44 -13.70 19.57
N ILE A 170 12.90 -14.22 20.68
CA ILE A 170 11.62 -14.92 20.65
C ILE A 170 10.51 -13.87 20.65
N LEU A 171 9.67 -13.87 19.63
CA LEU A 171 8.44 -13.11 19.58
C LEU A 171 7.25 -14.03 19.90
N THR A 172 6.52 -13.69 20.95
CA THR A 172 5.29 -14.42 21.29
C THR A 172 4.15 -14.02 20.35
N ARG A 173 3.11 -14.87 20.24
CA ARG A 173 1.87 -14.54 19.54
C ARG A 173 1.29 -13.22 20.00
N GLN A 174 1.28 -13.01 21.31
CA GLN A 174 0.78 -11.80 21.92
C GLN A 174 1.59 -10.56 21.55
N ASN A 175 2.93 -10.67 21.46
CA ASN A 175 3.78 -9.57 20.98
C ASN A 175 3.41 -9.19 19.53
N LEU A 176 3.28 -10.19 18.64
CA LEU A 176 2.90 -9.95 17.25
C LEU A 176 1.51 -9.32 17.13
N LEU A 177 0.53 -9.81 17.91
CA LEU A 177 -0.80 -9.22 17.95
C LEU A 177 -0.79 -7.77 18.42
N GLN A 178 -0.13 -7.48 19.54
CA GLN A 178 -0.04 -6.12 20.08
C GLN A 178 0.64 -5.15 19.11
N THR A 179 1.69 -5.61 18.43
CA THR A 179 2.45 -4.76 17.48
C THR A 179 1.69 -4.52 16.19
N LEU A 180 1.08 -5.57 15.62
CA LEU A 180 0.55 -5.52 14.26
C LEU A 180 -0.96 -5.26 14.20
N TRP A 181 -1.74 -5.67 15.20
CA TRP A 181 -3.20 -5.46 15.24
C TRP A 181 -3.63 -4.34 16.20
N LYS A 182 -2.74 -3.91 17.12
CA LYS A 182 -3.03 -2.83 18.10
C LYS A 182 -4.40 -3.01 18.78
N TYR A 183 -5.30 -2.04 18.68
CA TYR A 183 -6.60 -2.01 19.36
C TYR A 183 -7.76 -2.66 18.60
N GLU A 184 -7.55 -3.16 17.40
CA GLU A 184 -8.63 -3.65 16.52
C GLU A 184 -8.90 -5.16 16.61
N PHE A 185 -8.17 -5.87 17.47
CA PHE A 185 -8.27 -7.32 17.52
C PHE A 185 -9.08 -7.83 18.71
N PHE A 186 -10.26 -8.39 18.41
CA PHE A 186 -11.14 -9.12 19.35
C PHE A 186 -11.14 -10.64 19.12
N GLY A 187 -10.15 -11.19 18.42
CA GLY A 187 -10.09 -12.59 18.01
C GLY A 187 -9.07 -13.44 18.82
N GLU A 188 -8.99 -14.73 18.48
CA GLU A 188 -8.07 -15.66 19.12
C GLU A 188 -6.63 -15.48 18.62
N GLU A 189 -5.63 -15.65 19.51
CA GLU A 189 -4.20 -15.61 19.20
C GLU A 189 -3.78 -16.58 18.07
N ARG A 190 -4.60 -17.61 17.82
CA ARG A 190 -4.38 -18.60 16.75
C ARG A 190 -4.38 -18.06 15.33
N ILE A 191 -4.85 -16.83 15.11
CA ILE A 191 -4.75 -16.18 13.80
C ILE A 191 -3.28 -16.05 13.35
N ILE A 192 -2.37 -15.82 14.29
CA ILE A 192 -0.93 -15.78 14.02
C ILE A 192 -0.43 -17.10 13.46
N ASP A 193 -0.89 -18.24 14.01
CA ASP A 193 -0.47 -19.57 13.55
C ASP A 193 -0.86 -19.81 12.09
N THR A 194 -2.02 -19.30 11.69
CA THR A 194 -2.49 -19.38 10.30
C THR A 194 -1.58 -18.58 9.36
N HIS A 195 -1.24 -17.35 9.72
CA HIS A 195 -0.33 -16.52 8.92
C HIS A 195 1.08 -17.11 8.86
N ILE A 196 1.62 -17.60 9.98
CA ILE A 196 2.93 -18.27 10.02
C ILE A 196 2.94 -19.53 9.15
N LYS A 197 1.88 -20.35 9.21
CA LYS A 197 1.75 -21.53 8.34
C LYS A 197 1.77 -21.15 6.86
N ASN A 198 1.01 -20.12 6.48
CA ASN A 198 0.96 -19.64 5.10
C ASN A 198 2.30 -19.07 4.65
N LEU A 199 2.96 -18.26 5.50
CA LEU A 199 4.29 -17.75 5.26
C LEU A 199 5.30 -18.87 5.00
N ARG A 200 5.38 -19.89 5.87
CA ARG A 200 6.26 -21.03 5.69
C ARG A 200 6.02 -21.74 4.36
N LYS A 201 4.74 -21.91 3.98
CA LYS A 201 4.38 -22.51 2.69
C LYS A 201 4.86 -21.68 1.51
N LYS A 202 4.74 -20.35 1.57
CA LYS A 202 5.14 -19.42 0.50
C LYS A 202 6.66 -19.26 0.41
N LEU A 203 7.34 -19.27 1.54
CA LEU A 203 8.81 -19.18 1.62
C LEU A 203 9.51 -20.47 1.17
N GLY A 204 8.80 -21.61 1.16
CA GLY A 204 9.33 -22.90 0.68
C GLY A 204 10.35 -23.56 1.60
N ASP A 205 10.92 -22.86 2.56
CA ASP A 205 11.89 -23.36 3.54
C ASP A 205 11.48 -22.90 4.95
N ALA A 206 11.42 -23.85 5.89
CA ALA A 206 11.05 -23.57 7.29
C ALA A 206 12.16 -22.83 8.08
N ASP A 207 13.38 -22.77 7.54
CA ASP A 207 14.54 -22.19 8.20
C ASP A 207 14.58 -20.64 8.19
N TYR A 208 13.60 -19.95 7.59
CA TYR A 208 13.50 -18.49 7.63
C TYR A 208 12.74 -17.99 8.87
N ILE A 209 11.78 -18.78 9.38
CA ILE A 209 10.93 -18.49 10.55
C ILE A 209 10.58 -19.74 11.36
#